data_9173096b0de106ff51dd44b9d971c35a
#
_entry.id   9173096b0de106ff51dd44b9d971c35a
#
_cell.length_a   1.000
_cell.length_b   1.000
_cell.length_c   1.000
_cell.angle_alpha   90.00
_cell.angle_beta   90.00
_cell.angle_gamma   90.00
#
_symmetry.space_group_name_H-M   'P 1'
#
loop_
_entity.id
_entity.type
_entity.pdbx_description
1 polymer ?
#
loop_
_entity_poly.entity_id
_entity_poly.type
_entity_poly.pdbx_seq_one_letter_code
_entity_poly.pdbx_strand_id
1 'polypeptide(L)'
;MPAGAILLTRDGERAMRAELERLRHELDTEVAARLREAREYGAGSENDDLHQIREEEAILTARIARLEEILARARIVDEDVEGDVVTIGSRVRVKDASSGEVTTLVLVGGHEPVSAGSVSIASPVGKALLGATPGATVSVPLPKGKTKTLEILSVEA
;
A
#
# COMPACT_ATOMS: atom_id res chain seq x y z
N MET A 1 7.97 5.21 -19.46
CA MET A 1 7.62 4.10 -18.56
C MET A 1 6.69 3.14 -19.27
N PRO A 2 6.95 1.82 -19.22
CA PRO A 2 5.98 0.89 -19.77
C PRO A 2 4.65 1.00 -19.03
N ALA A 3 3.57 0.94 -19.79
CA ALA A 3 2.22 0.96 -19.23
C ALA A 3 2.05 -0.23 -18.28
N GLY A 4 1.55 0.01 -17.08
CA GLY A 4 1.30 -1.01 -16.09
C GLY A 4 2.39 -1.24 -15.05
N ALA A 5 3.48 -0.47 -15.09
CA ALA A 5 4.48 -0.53 -14.04
C ALA A 5 3.88 -0.01 -12.72
N ILE A 6 4.17 -0.71 -11.63
CA ILE A 6 3.73 -0.34 -10.29
C ILE A 6 4.94 0.16 -9.51
N LEU A 7 4.88 1.40 -9.04
CA LEU A 7 5.98 2.00 -8.29
C LEU A 7 5.89 1.63 -6.82
N LEU A 8 6.97 1.08 -6.27
CA LEU A 8 7.08 0.72 -4.87
C LEU A 8 8.37 1.29 -4.27
N THR A 9 8.32 1.58 -2.99
CA THR A 9 9.54 1.81 -2.20
C THR A 9 10.19 0.46 -1.88
N ARG A 10 11.46 0.45 -1.48
CA ARG A 10 12.14 -0.78 -1.04
C ARG A 10 11.45 -1.40 0.16
N ASP A 11 11.03 -0.56 1.10
CA ASP A 11 10.32 -1.03 2.29
C ASP A 11 8.96 -1.63 1.93
N GLY A 12 8.25 -1.02 0.99
CA GLY A 12 6.98 -1.54 0.49
C GLY A 12 7.15 -2.89 -0.20
N GLU A 13 8.17 -3.04 -1.04
CA GLU A 13 8.48 -4.32 -1.69
C GLU A 13 8.79 -5.39 -0.64
N ARG A 14 9.64 -5.06 0.31
CA ARG A 14 10.03 -6.00 1.37
C ARG A 14 8.82 -6.45 2.19
N ALA A 15 7.95 -5.52 2.56
CA ALA A 15 6.73 -5.83 3.29
C ALA A 15 5.78 -6.73 2.50
N MET A 16 5.62 -6.47 1.20
CA MET A 16 4.78 -7.29 0.33
C MET A 16 5.33 -8.70 0.13
N ARG A 17 6.65 -8.84 -0.02
CA ARG A 17 7.28 -10.16 -0.13
C ARG A 17 7.14 -10.96 1.15
N ALA A 18 7.27 -10.32 2.30
CA ALA A 18 7.08 -10.97 3.59
C ALA A 18 5.63 -11.43 3.77
N GLU A 19 4.68 -10.60 3.40
CA GLU A 19 3.26 -10.97 3.44
C GLU A 19 2.96 -12.14 2.51
N LEU A 20 3.47 -12.11 1.29
CA LEU A 20 3.28 -13.18 0.31
C LEU A 20 3.80 -14.52 0.84
N GLU A 21 5.00 -14.52 1.41
CA GLU A 21 5.57 -15.72 1.98
C GLU A 21 4.75 -16.25 3.15
N ARG A 22 4.29 -15.36 4.02
CA ARG A 22 3.43 -15.73 5.16
C ARG A 22 2.11 -16.34 4.69
N LEU A 23 1.48 -15.76 3.68
CA LEU A 23 0.21 -16.27 3.14
C LEU A 23 0.38 -17.61 2.43
N ARG A 24 1.48 -17.80 1.70
CA ARG A 24 1.80 -19.09 1.08
C ARG A 24 2.00 -20.16 2.14
N HIS A 25 2.72 -19.83 3.21
CA HIS A 25 2.96 -20.77 4.31
C HIS A 25 1.64 -21.17 4.99
N GLU A 26 0.78 -20.19 5.26
CA GLU A 26 -0.54 -20.42 5.85
C GLU A 26 -1.39 -21.34 4.96
N LEU A 27 -1.41 -21.08 3.64
CA LEU A 27 -2.15 -21.91 2.69
C LEU A 27 -1.62 -23.34 2.65
N ASP A 28 -0.29 -23.51 2.62
CA ASP A 28 0.35 -24.82 2.48
C ASP A 28 0.32 -25.64 3.77
N THR A 29 0.15 -25.03 4.93
CA THR A 29 0.15 -25.70 6.22
C THR A 29 -1.21 -25.73 6.90
N GLU A 30 -1.66 -24.60 7.44
CA GLU A 30 -2.86 -24.52 8.25
C GLU A 30 -4.13 -24.81 7.47
N VAL A 31 -4.29 -24.19 6.32
CA VAL A 31 -5.49 -24.37 5.49
C VAL A 31 -5.53 -25.78 4.91
N ALA A 32 -4.39 -26.29 4.43
CA ALA A 32 -4.29 -27.64 3.91
C ALA A 32 -4.61 -28.69 4.98
N ALA A 33 -4.14 -28.50 6.21
CA ALA A 33 -4.44 -29.40 7.33
C ALA A 33 -5.93 -29.36 7.69
N ARG A 34 -6.52 -28.18 7.74
CA ARG A 34 -7.94 -28.01 8.05
C ARG A 34 -8.84 -28.62 6.96
N LEU A 35 -8.45 -28.48 5.69
CA LEU A 35 -9.16 -29.10 4.58
C LEU A 35 -9.14 -30.64 4.69
N ARG A 36 -7.99 -31.19 5.02
CA ARG A 36 -7.83 -32.65 5.18
C ARG A 36 -8.70 -33.16 6.32
N GLU A 37 -8.68 -32.48 7.46
CA GLU A 37 -9.49 -32.79 8.62
C GLU A 37 -11.00 -32.69 8.31
N ALA A 38 -11.41 -31.62 7.63
CA ALA A 38 -12.82 -31.43 7.27
C ALA A 38 -13.33 -32.50 6.32
N ARG A 39 -12.50 -32.99 5.40
CA ARG A 39 -12.85 -34.05 4.46
C ARG A 39 -13.07 -35.39 5.15
N GLU A 40 -12.45 -35.62 6.30
CA GLU A 40 -12.66 -36.85 7.08
C GLU A 40 -14.08 -36.94 7.64
N TYR A 41 -14.79 -35.83 7.80
CA TYR A 41 -16.17 -35.80 8.26
C TYR A 41 -17.20 -35.92 7.14
N GLY A 42 -16.76 -36.22 5.91
CA GLY A 42 -17.63 -36.45 4.76
C GLY A 42 -17.56 -35.34 3.71
N ALA A 43 -17.72 -35.75 2.45
CA ALA A 43 -17.61 -34.86 1.28
C ALA A 43 -18.95 -34.34 0.80
N GLY A 44 -20.02 -34.40 1.62
CA GLY A 44 -21.35 -34.00 1.23
C GLY A 44 -21.57 -32.50 1.18
N SER A 45 -22.62 -32.07 0.49
CA SER A 45 -23.01 -30.66 0.39
C SER A 45 -23.47 -30.07 1.73
N GLU A 46 -23.67 -30.91 2.74
CA GLU A 46 -24.04 -30.51 4.10
C GLU A 46 -22.83 -30.24 5.02
N ASN A 47 -21.63 -30.39 4.51
CA ASN A 47 -20.43 -30.14 5.30
C ASN A 47 -20.08 -28.63 5.29
N ASP A 48 -20.68 -27.88 6.22
CA ASP A 48 -20.48 -26.44 6.35
C ASP A 48 -19.03 -26.06 6.65
N ASP A 49 -18.33 -26.88 7.44
CA ASP A 49 -16.92 -26.63 7.76
C ASP A 49 -16.05 -26.69 6.50
N LEU A 50 -16.30 -27.67 5.64
CA LEU A 50 -15.57 -27.80 4.38
C LEU A 50 -15.82 -26.59 3.46
N HIS A 51 -17.07 -26.14 3.35
CA HIS A 51 -17.41 -24.99 2.55
C HIS A 51 -16.73 -23.71 3.07
N GLN A 52 -16.74 -23.52 4.37
CA GLN A 52 -16.10 -22.36 5.00
C GLN A 52 -14.60 -22.34 4.76
N ILE A 53 -13.93 -23.49 4.90
CA ILE A 53 -12.49 -23.59 4.68
C ILE A 53 -12.14 -23.35 3.21
N ARG A 54 -12.96 -23.82 2.28
CA ARG A 54 -12.78 -23.57 0.85
C ARG A 54 -12.94 -22.09 0.51
N GLU A 55 -13.85 -21.38 1.18
CA GLU A 55 -13.99 -19.94 1.02
C GLU A 55 -12.73 -19.20 1.52
N GLU A 56 -12.19 -19.61 2.67
CA GLU A 56 -10.94 -19.06 3.21
C GLU A 56 -9.77 -19.32 2.27
N GLU A 57 -9.68 -20.55 1.71
CA GLU A 57 -8.67 -20.90 0.72
C GLU A 57 -8.75 -20.00 -0.50
N ALA A 58 -9.96 -19.75 -1.00
CA ALA A 58 -10.18 -18.90 -2.17
C ALA A 58 -9.74 -17.46 -1.90
N ILE A 59 -10.03 -16.93 -0.73
CA ILE A 59 -9.62 -15.57 -0.33
C ILE A 59 -8.09 -15.47 -0.26
N LEU A 60 -7.43 -16.44 0.37
CA LEU A 60 -5.97 -16.49 0.47
C LEU A 60 -5.33 -16.61 -0.92
N THR A 61 -5.85 -17.50 -1.76
CA THR A 61 -5.35 -17.69 -3.12
C THR A 61 -5.47 -16.41 -3.94
N ALA A 62 -6.58 -15.71 -3.84
CA ALA A 62 -6.79 -14.44 -4.52
C ALA A 62 -5.81 -13.36 -4.02
N ARG A 63 -5.59 -13.30 -2.71
CA ARG A 63 -4.63 -12.35 -2.12
C ARG A 63 -3.21 -12.64 -2.57
N ILE A 64 -2.82 -13.92 -2.58
CA ILE A 64 -1.50 -14.36 -3.06
C ILE A 64 -1.32 -13.95 -4.53
N ALA A 65 -2.30 -14.24 -5.38
CA ALA A 65 -2.25 -13.89 -6.80
C ALA A 65 -2.10 -12.36 -6.99
N ARG A 66 -2.80 -11.57 -6.19
CA ARG A 66 -2.72 -10.11 -6.26
C ARG A 66 -1.33 -9.61 -5.88
N LEU A 67 -0.74 -10.14 -4.80
CA LEU A 67 0.61 -9.77 -4.39
C LEU A 67 1.66 -10.19 -5.43
N GLU A 68 1.52 -11.40 -5.99
CA GLU A 68 2.40 -11.86 -7.06
C GLU A 68 2.33 -10.95 -8.29
N GLU A 69 1.13 -10.53 -8.68
CA GLU A 69 0.92 -9.62 -9.81
C GLU A 69 1.58 -8.26 -9.55
N ILE A 70 1.37 -7.69 -8.37
CA ILE A 70 1.96 -6.40 -7.99
C ILE A 70 3.49 -6.51 -8.02
N LEU A 71 4.05 -7.56 -7.42
CA LEU A 71 5.50 -7.74 -7.36
C LEU A 71 6.11 -8.01 -8.73
N ALA A 72 5.40 -8.71 -9.62
CA ALA A 72 5.86 -8.96 -10.98
C ALA A 72 5.94 -7.68 -11.82
N ARG A 73 5.08 -6.72 -11.53
CA ARG A 73 5.01 -5.43 -12.24
C ARG A 73 5.73 -4.31 -11.48
N ALA A 74 6.29 -4.63 -10.31
CA ALA A 74 6.89 -3.64 -9.44
C ALA A 74 8.16 -3.04 -10.02
N ARG A 75 8.30 -1.75 -9.86
CA ARG A 75 9.51 -1.01 -10.12
C ARG A 75 9.89 -0.28 -8.85
N ILE A 76 11.09 -0.58 -8.34
CA ILE A 76 11.54 0.01 -7.10
C ILE A 76 12.07 1.41 -7.36
N VAL A 77 11.54 2.37 -6.61
CA VAL A 77 12.02 3.74 -6.67
C VAL A 77 13.08 3.92 -5.61
N ASP A 78 14.28 4.30 -6.03
CA ASP A 78 15.38 4.55 -5.12
C ASP A 78 15.08 5.78 -4.26
N GLU A 79 15.37 5.64 -2.97
CA GLU A 79 15.19 6.71 -2.00
C GLU A 79 16.20 7.86 -2.16
N ASP A 80 17.25 7.62 -2.95
CA ASP A 80 18.28 8.62 -3.24
C ASP A 80 17.82 9.53 -4.37
N VAL A 81 16.75 10.27 -4.15
CA VAL A 81 16.33 11.27 -5.12
C VAL A 81 17.14 12.54 -4.87
N GLU A 82 18.02 12.84 -5.80
CA GLU A 82 18.71 14.11 -5.80
C GLU A 82 17.71 15.22 -6.10
N GLY A 83 17.67 16.20 -5.23
CA GLY A 83 16.87 17.39 -5.45
C GLY A 83 15.74 17.57 -4.44
N ASP A 84 15.16 18.74 -4.51
CA ASP A 84 14.13 19.20 -3.57
C ASP A 84 12.72 18.93 -4.08
N VAL A 85 12.56 17.98 -4.99
CA VAL A 85 11.25 17.64 -5.57
C VAL A 85 10.64 16.44 -4.84
N VAL A 86 9.40 16.58 -4.46
CA VAL A 86 8.66 15.51 -3.78
C VAL A 86 8.42 14.34 -4.75
N THR A 87 8.82 13.16 -4.34
CA THR A 87 8.63 11.91 -5.09
C THR A 87 8.36 10.76 -4.12
N ILE A 88 8.15 9.56 -4.64
CA ILE A 88 7.99 8.37 -3.79
C ILE A 88 9.25 8.18 -2.95
N GLY A 89 9.06 7.94 -1.66
CA GLY A 89 10.13 7.81 -0.68
C GLY A 89 10.51 9.12 -0.01
N SER A 90 10.07 10.26 -0.53
CA SER A 90 10.37 11.56 0.07
C SER A 90 9.69 11.72 1.42
N ARG A 91 10.42 12.31 2.36
CA ARG A 91 9.90 12.76 3.64
C ARG A 91 9.63 14.26 3.55
N VAL A 92 8.37 14.63 3.68
CA VAL A 92 7.92 15.99 3.45
C VAL A 92 7.36 16.57 4.74
N ARG A 93 7.89 17.71 5.16
CA ARG A 93 7.27 18.49 6.25
C ARG A 93 6.31 19.49 5.63
N VAL A 94 5.07 19.41 6.06
CA VAL A 94 4.00 20.27 5.57
C VAL A 94 3.34 21.02 6.72
N LYS A 95 2.88 22.22 6.43
CA LYS A 95 2.13 23.06 7.38
C LYS A 95 0.74 23.29 6.83
N ASP A 96 -0.26 23.02 7.64
CA ASP A 96 -1.64 23.34 7.30
C ASP A 96 -1.84 24.85 7.43
N ALA A 97 -2.22 25.50 6.32
CA ALA A 97 -2.36 26.95 6.28
C ALA A 97 -3.47 27.47 7.21
N SER A 98 -4.48 26.65 7.49
CA SER A 98 -5.60 27.09 8.34
C SER A 98 -5.36 26.85 9.83
N SER A 99 -4.76 25.72 10.21
CA SER A 99 -4.51 25.38 11.62
C SER A 99 -3.12 25.74 12.11
N GLY A 100 -2.16 25.88 11.20
CA GLY A 100 -0.75 26.08 11.54
C GLY A 100 -0.05 24.80 11.98
N GLU A 101 -0.73 23.65 11.96
CA GLU A 101 -0.16 22.38 12.37
C GLU A 101 0.90 21.91 11.37
N VAL A 102 2.04 21.45 11.89
CA VAL A 102 3.15 20.91 11.08
C VAL A 102 3.17 19.40 11.23
N THR A 103 3.18 18.71 10.10
CA THR A 103 3.19 17.24 10.05
C THR A 103 4.28 16.79 9.11
N THR A 104 4.91 15.67 9.41
CA THR A 104 5.88 15.02 8.53
C THR A 104 5.20 13.82 7.86
N LEU A 105 5.27 13.77 6.54
CA LEU A 105 4.64 12.73 5.74
C LEU A 105 5.69 12.05 4.86
N VAL A 106 5.58 10.73 4.73
CA VAL A 106 6.41 9.95 3.80
C VAL A 106 5.52 9.48 2.65
N LEU A 107 5.91 9.77 1.43
CA LEU A 107 5.16 9.33 0.25
C LEU A 107 5.48 7.88 -0.08
N VAL A 108 4.43 7.09 -0.22
CA VAL A 108 4.53 5.68 -0.57
C VAL A 108 3.77 5.39 -1.87
N GLY A 109 4.09 4.27 -2.52
CA GLY A 109 3.41 3.86 -3.75
C GLY A 109 1.94 3.56 -3.53
N GLY A 110 1.12 3.68 -4.59
CA GLY A 110 -0.33 3.55 -4.51
C GLY A 110 -0.84 2.17 -4.07
N HIS A 111 0.01 1.15 -4.12
CA HIS A 111 -0.33 -0.22 -3.71
C HIS A 111 0.29 -0.61 -2.38
N GLU A 112 1.05 0.27 -1.75
CA GLU A 112 1.69 0.00 -0.47
C GLU A 112 0.73 0.25 0.69
N PRO A 113 0.90 -0.49 1.81
CA PRO A 113 0.13 -0.20 3.02
C PRO A 113 0.42 1.21 3.53
N VAL A 114 -0.62 1.90 3.95
CA VAL A 114 -0.51 3.23 4.54
C VAL A 114 -0.49 3.08 6.05
N SER A 115 0.57 3.60 6.68
CA SER A 115 0.71 3.63 8.14
C SER A 115 0.65 5.07 8.64
N ALA A 116 0.69 5.25 9.96
CA ALA A 116 0.75 6.59 10.54
C ALA A 116 1.98 7.34 10.03
N GLY A 117 1.78 8.55 9.50
CA GLY A 117 2.85 9.36 8.95
C GLY A 117 3.20 9.05 7.49
N SER A 118 2.52 8.10 6.84
CA SER A 118 2.71 7.86 5.41
C SER A 118 1.49 8.26 4.61
N VAL A 119 1.71 8.61 3.35
CA VAL A 119 0.67 9.05 2.43
C VAL A 119 0.89 8.38 1.08
N SER A 120 -0.17 7.76 0.56
CA SER A 120 -0.11 7.15 -0.77
C SER A 120 -0.12 8.21 -1.87
N ILE A 121 0.68 8.02 -2.91
CA ILE A 121 0.63 8.87 -4.11
C ILE A 121 -0.71 8.81 -4.83
N ALA A 122 -1.52 7.80 -4.56
CA ALA A 122 -2.87 7.66 -5.12
C ALA A 122 -3.90 8.49 -4.35
N SER A 123 -3.60 8.92 -3.11
CA SER A 123 -4.49 9.74 -2.30
C SER A 123 -4.51 11.20 -2.77
N PRO A 124 -5.56 11.96 -2.44
CA PRO A 124 -5.60 13.38 -2.79
C PRO A 124 -4.42 14.18 -2.27
N VAL A 125 -3.97 13.92 -1.04
CA VAL A 125 -2.80 14.60 -0.45
C VAL A 125 -1.53 14.21 -1.20
N GLY A 126 -1.33 12.91 -1.45
CA GLY A 126 -0.16 12.42 -2.17
C GLY A 126 -0.07 12.98 -3.60
N LYS A 127 -1.20 13.02 -4.30
CA LYS A 127 -1.25 13.59 -5.65
C LYS A 127 -0.91 15.08 -5.65
N ALA A 128 -1.36 15.82 -4.65
CA ALA A 128 -1.08 17.26 -4.54
C ALA A 128 0.38 17.53 -4.21
N LEU A 129 1.00 16.68 -3.39
CA LEU A 129 2.40 16.84 -2.97
C LEU A 129 3.40 16.41 -4.05
N LEU A 130 3.05 15.42 -4.86
CA LEU A 130 3.96 14.85 -5.86
C LEU A 130 4.43 15.93 -6.85
N GLY A 131 5.74 16.06 -7.00
CA GLY A 131 6.34 17.04 -7.90
C GLY A 131 6.49 18.45 -7.32
N ALA A 132 6.06 18.66 -6.09
CA ALA A 132 6.18 19.97 -5.44
C ALA A 132 7.60 20.22 -4.90
N THR A 133 7.90 21.48 -4.61
CA THR A 133 9.20 21.91 -4.09
C THR A 133 9.04 22.65 -2.76
N PRO A 134 10.11 22.75 -1.94
CA PRO A 134 10.05 23.53 -0.70
C PRO A 134 9.63 24.98 -0.95
N GLY A 135 8.80 25.50 -0.09
CA GLY A 135 8.25 26.85 -0.22
C GLY A 135 6.98 26.92 -1.07
N ALA A 136 6.65 25.84 -1.79
CA ALA A 136 5.43 25.80 -2.58
C ALA A 136 4.21 25.59 -1.68
N THR A 137 3.08 26.10 -2.15
CA THR A 137 1.79 25.89 -1.52
C THR A 137 0.94 25.05 -2.44
N VAL A 138 0.36 23.96 -1.93
CA VAL A 138 -0.47 23.05 -2.72
C VAL A 138 -1.89 23.01 -2.16
N SER A 139 -2.85 22.84 -3.06
CA SER A 139 -4.26 22.69 -2.70
C SER A 139 -4.67 21.24 -2.78
N VAL A 140 -5.24 20.73 -1.70
CA VAL A 140 -5.72 19.36 -1.61
C VAL A 140 -7.25 19.37 -1.64
N PRO A 141 -7.88 18.78 -2.67
CA PRO A 141 -9.34 18.69 -2.69
C PRO A 141 -9.83 17.73 -1.61
N LEU A 142 -10.82 18.17 -0.86
CA LEU A 142 -11.46 17.37 0.18
C LEU A 142 -12.89 17.04 -0.23
N PRO A 143 -13.53 16.04 0.42
CA PRO A 143 -14.94 15.75 0.19
C PRO A 143 -15.82 17.00 0.41
N LYS A 144 -16.95 17.05 -0.27
CA LYS A 144 -17.93 18.15 -0.20
C LYS A 144 -17.44 19.50 -0.73
N GLY A 145 -16.50 19.48 -1.67
CA GLY A 145 -16.04 20.70 -2.33
C GLY A 145 -15.13 21.59 -1.50
N LYS A 146 -14.69 21.12 -0.35
CA LYS A 146 -13.72 21.85 0.48
C LYS A 146 -12.30 21.64 -0.03
N THR A 147 -11.43 22.57 0.28
CA THR A 147 -10.02 22.53 -0.11
C THR A 147 -9.15 22.76 1.12
N LYS A 148 -8.12 21.93 1.27
CA LYS A 148 -7.11 22.11 2.29
C LYS A 148 -5.85 22.64 1.63
N THR A 149 -5.23 23.67 2.23
CA THR A 149 -4.00 24.25 1.71
C THR A 149 -2.83 23.84 2.58
N LEU A 150 -1.80 23.27 1.95
CA LEU A 150 -0.57 22.84 2.62
C LEU A 150 0.62 23.61 2.07
N GLU A 151 1.47 24.10 2.98
CA GLU A 151 2.76 24.70 2.65
C GLU A 151 3.84 23.67 2.85
N ILE A 152 4.71 23.51 1.85
CA ILE A 152 5.83 22.58 1.92
C ILE A 152 7.02 23.27 2.57
N LEU A 153 7.37 22.82 3.77
CA LEU A 153 8.46 23.42 4.55
C LEU A 153 9.80 22.83 4.17
N SER A 154 9.88 21.51 4.00
CA SER A 154 11.12 20.84 3.61
C SER A 154 10.81 19.51 2.92
N VAL A 155 11.75 19.09 2.08
CA VAL A 155 11.71 17.78 1.39
C VAL A 155 13.02 17.09 1.65
N GLU A 156 12.97 15.87 2.18
CA GLU A 156 14.13 15.02 2.42
C GLU A 156 13.95 13.70 1.69
N ALA A 157 15.06 13.15 1.26
CA ALA A 157 15.05 11.83 0.64
C ALA A 157 14.80 10.72 1.66
#